data_82dc467a0e8b029ff64ea4d39639facf
#
_entry.id   82dc467a0e8b029ff64ea4d39639facf
#
_cell.length_a   1.000
_cell.length_b   1.000
_cell.length_c   1.000
_cell.angle_alpha   90.00
_cell.angle_beta   90.00
_cell.angle_gamma   90.00
#
_symmetry.space_group_name_H-M   'P 1'
#
loop_
_entity.id
_entity.type
_entity.pdbx_description
1 polymer ?
#
loop_
_entity_poly.entity_id
_entity_poly.type
_entity_poly.pdbx_seq_one_letter_code
_entity_poly.pdbx_strand_id
1 'polypeptide(L)'
;ICTGKGIAPFRSMLHSIALKATPHTNVYLIFGTRKKENLLYYEELKNLTAANPGLHYIPVLSREAWDGATGYVHEVYKKLIAEKKNGDTLPPAHFYLCGWKNMIDEAKKTITEMGYDKKVIHQELYG
;
A
#
# COMPACT_ATOMS: atom_id res chain seq x y z
N ILE A 1 -0.71 -2.08 -1.96
CA ILE A 1 -1.01 -2.78 -0.70
C ILE A 1 -0.37 -4.16 -0.76
N CYS A 2 0.50 -4.47 0.17
CA CYS A 2 1.18 -5.77 0.17
C CYS A 2 1.42 -6.28 1.59
N THR A 3 1.62 -7.59 1.68
CA THR A 3 1.98 -8.28 2.92
C THR A 3 3.07 -9.31 2.63
N GLY A 4 3.91 -9.60 3.64
CA GLY A 4 4.95 -10.62 3.50
C GLY A 4 5.87 -10.40 2.30
N LYS A 5 6.08 -11.45 1.52
CA LYS A 5 6.95 -11.40 0.33
C LYS A 5 6.32 -10.65 -0.84
N GLY A 6 5.05 -10.27 -0.76
CA GLY A 6 4.37 -9.49 -1.79
C GLY A 6 4.96 -8.10 -1.99
N ILE A 7 5.88 -7.66 -1.14
CA ILE A 7 6.61 -6.39 -1.30
C ILE A 7 7.54 -6.40 -2.52
N ALA A 8 8.08 -7.54 -2.93
CA ALA A 8 9.11 -7.62 -3.96
C ALA A 8 8.73 -6.99 -5.31
N PRO A 9 7.56 -7.32 -5.92
CA PRO A 9 7.18 -6.68 -7.17
C PRO A 9 6.95 -5.17 -7.02
N PHE A 10 6.43 -4.72 -5.89
CA PHE A 10 6.19 -3.30 -5.65
C PHE A 10 7.50 -2.54 -5.43
N ARG A 11 8.49 -3.17 -4.81
CA ARG A 11 9.83 -2.58 -4.71
C ARG A 11 10.37 -2.25 -6.11
N SER A 12 10.28 -3.21 -7.02
CA SER A 12 10.71 -3.00 -8.41
C SER A 12 9.93 -1.90 -9.10
N MET A 13 8.63 -1.84 -8.91
CA MET A 13 7.77 -0.80 -9.49
C MET A 13 8.16 0.59 -8.99
N LEU A 14 8.39 0.75 -7.68
CA LEU A 14 8.78 2.04 -7.11
C LEU A 14 10.13 2.51 -7.64
N HIS A 15 11.10 1.63 -7.73
CA HIS A 15 12.41 1.97 -8.32
C HIS A 15 12.27 2.38 -9.78
N SER A 16 11.44 1.68 -10.54
CA SER A 16 11.18 1.99 -11.94
C SER A 16 10.54 3.38 -12.10
N ILE A 17 9.54 3.69 -11.28
CA ILE A 17 8.89 5.00 -11.29
C ILE A 17 9.87 6.12 -10.96
N ALA A 18 10.68 5.93 -9.93
CA ALA A 18 11.69 6.91 -9.51
C ALA A 18 12.77 7.13 -10.57
N LEU A 19 13.30 6.03 -11.15
CA LEU A 19 14.38 6.10 -12.13
C LEU A 19 13.93 6.71 -13.45
N LYS A 20 12.74 6.37 -13.92
CA LYS A 20 12.23 6.81 -15.22
C LYS A 20 11.47 8.13 -15.15
N ALA A 21 11.35 8.72 -13.97
CA ALA A 21 10.55 9.93 -13.74
C ALA A 21 9.15 9.79 -14.35
N THR A 22 8.55 8.61 -14.20
CA THR A 22 7.22 8.31 -14.73
C THR A 22 6.19 9.26 -14.14
N PRO A 23 5.37 9.93 -14.97
CA PRO A 23 4.34 10.82 -14.46
C PRO A 23 3.37 10.11 -13.52
N HIS A 24 3.20 10.69 -12.34
CA HIS A 24 2.28 10.17 -11.33
C HIS A 24 1.85 11.32 -10.43
N THR A 25 0.70 11.20 -9.77
CA THR A 25 0.30 12.16 -8.74
C THR A 25 0.82 11.70 -7.39
N ASN A 26 0.18 10.69 -6.81
CA ASN A 26 0.62 10.13 -5.53
C ASN A 26 0.58 8.61 -5.60
N VAL A 27 1.67 7.97 -5.16
CA VAL A 27 1.77 6.53 -5.04
C VAL A 27 2.00 6.18 -3.58
N TYR A 28 1.14 5.35 -3.02
CA TYR A 28 1.22 4.92 -1.62
C TYR A 28 1.55 3.44 -1.57
N LEU A 29 2.70 3.10 -1.00
CA LEU A 29 3.07 1.72 -0.74
C LEU A 29 2.72 1.40 0.72
N ILE A 30 1.70 0.59 0.92
CA ILE A 30 1.25 0.17 2.24
C ILE A 30 1.69 -1.28 2.44
N PHE A 31 2.64 -1.50 3.34
CA PHE A 31 3.23 -2.81 3.58
C PHE A 31 2.91 -3.28 4.98
N GLY A 32 2.10 -4.35 5.06
CA GLY A 32 1.71 -4.95 6.34
C GLY A 32 2.56 -6.16 6.70
N THR A 33 3.04 -6.19 7.93
CA THR A 33 3.73 -7.34 8.49
C THR A 33 3.46 -7.41 10.00
N ARG A 34 3.95 -8.45 10.66
CA ARG A 34 3.68 -8.65 12.09
C ARG A 34 4.57 -7.81 12.97
N LYS A 35 5.87 -7.83 12.74
CA LYS A 35 6.88 -7.18 13.57
C LYS A 35 7.89 -6.42 12.71
N LYS A 36 8.56 -5.45 13.31
CA LYS A 36 9.57 -4.62 12.64
C LYS A 36 10.67 -5.44 11.98
N GLU A 37 11.11 -6.53 12.61
CA GLU A 37 12.13 -7.42 12.06
C GLU A 37 11.73 -8.09 10.74
N ASN A 38 10.44 -8.11 10.43
CA ASN A 38 9.90 -8.67 9.20
C ASN A 38 9.76 -7.63 8.07
N LEU A 39 10.12 -6.37 8.31
CA LEU A 39 10.03 -5.30 7.30
C LEU A 39 11.17 -5.43 6.29
N LEU A 40 10.90 -6.09 5.17
CA LEU A 40 11.85 -6.26 4.09
C LEU A 40 12.09 -4.91 3.39
N TYR A 41 13.37 -4.61 3.09
CA TYR A 41 13.76 -3.40 2.36
C TYR A 41 13.39 -2.08 3.05
N TYR A 42 13.23 -2.09 4.37
CA TYR A 42 12.73 -0.93 5.13
C TYR A 42 13.54 0.35 4.87
N GLU A 43 14.86 0.31 5.10
CA GLU A 43 15.70 1.50 4.92
C GLU A 43 15.78 1.93 3.45
N GLU A 44 15.85 0.97 2.54
CA GLU A 44 15.90 1.24 1.10
C GLU A 44 14.64 2.00 0.64
N LEU A 45 13.46 1.51 1.01
CA LEU A 45 12.19 2.11 0.61
C LEU A 45 11.94 3.44 1.31
N LYS A 46 12.33 3.55 2.56
CA LYS A 46 12.24 4.79 3.32
C LYS A 46 13.06 5.90 2.64
N ASN A 47 14.30 5.59 2.25
CA ASN A 47 15.17 6.53 1.58
C ASN A 47 14.68 6.87 0.17
N LEU A 48 14.21 5.88 -0.57
CA LEU A 48 13.68 6.08 -1.92
C LEU A 48 12.48 7.03 -1.92
N THR A 49 11.53 6.84 -1.03
CA THR A 49 10.34 7.67 -0.96
C THR A 49 10.65 9.07 -0.42
N ALA A 50 11.61 9.20 0.49
CA ALA A 50 12.06 10.50 0.97
C ALA A 50 12.70 11.35 -0.15
N ALA A 51 13.37 10.71 -1.10
CA ALA A 51 14.04 11.38 -2.21
C ALA A 51 13.11 11.67 -3.40
N ASN A 52 11.90 11.11 -3.43
CA ASN A 52 10.99 11.22 -4.56
C ASN A 52 9.62 11.73 -4.10
N PRO A 53 9.34 13.04 -4.22
CA PRO A 53 8.03 13.59 -3.88
C PRO A 53 6.91 12.89 -4.65
N GLY A 54 5.83 12.57 -3.97
CA GLY A 54 4.73 11.81 -4.57
C GLY A 54 4.80 10.31 -4.33
N LEU A 55 5.94 9.79 -3.88
CA LEU A 55 6.04 8.40 -3.41
C LEU A 55 5.94 8.38 -1.89
N HIS A 56 5.07 7.53 -1.36
CA HIS A 56 4.82 7.42 0.08
C HIS A 56 4.95 5.98 0.53
N TYR A 57 5.66 5.77 1.63
CA TYR A 57 5.85 4.43 2.19
C TYR A 57 5.23 4.38 3.59
N ILE A 58 4.28 3.47 3.79
CA ILE A 58 3.56 3.30 5.05
C ILE A 58 3.68 1.84 5.51
N PRO A 59 4.71 1.51 6.28
CA PRO A 59 4.79 0.19 6.90
C PRO A 59 3.83 0.10 8.08
N VAL A 60 3.18 -1.06 8.22
CA VAL A 60 2.16 -1.29 9.25
C VAL A 60 2.49 -2.57 10.00
N LEU A 61 2.54 -2.50 11.33
CA LEU A 61 2.81 -3.66 12.16
C LEU A 61 1.55 -4.11 12.89
N SER A 62 1.18 -5.38 12.76
CA SER A 62 -0.03 -5.91 13.37
C SER A 62 0.17 -6.49 14.77
N ARG A 63 1.40 -6.79 15.16
CA ARG A 63 1.71 -7.46 16.44
C ARG A 63 2.80 -6.81 17.27
N GLU A 64 3.14 -5.57 16.98
CA GLU A 64 4.18 -4.86 17.69
C GLU A 64 3.86 -3.36 17.74
N ALA A 65 3.98 -2.77 18.93
CA ALA A 65 3.86 -1.32 19.07
C ALA A 65 5.18 -0.67 18.65
N TRP A 66 5.09 0.43 17.90
CA TRP A 66 6.26 1.19 17.45
C TRP A 66 5.84 2.62 17.11
N ASP A 67 6.75 3.44 16.61
CA ASP A 67 6.50 4.85 16.28
C ASP A 67 5.79 5.06 14.93
N GLY A 68 5.53 4.00 14.17
CA GLY A 68 4.79 4.03 12.92
C GLY A 68 3.36 3.49 13.06
N ALA A 69 2.74 3.17 11.92
CA ALA A 69 1.38 2.66 11.88
C ALA A 69 1.27 1.26 12.49
N THR A 70 0.18 1.00 13.19
CA THR A 70 -0.11 -0.30 13.80
C THR A 70 -1.46 -0.81 13.33
N GLY A 71 -1.66 -2.13 13.43
CA GLY A 71 -2.88 -2.78 12.98
C GLY A 71 -2.72 -3.44 11.64
N TYR A 72 -3.78 -3.41 10.85
CA TYR A 72 -3.80 -4.05 9.52
C TYR A 72 -3.85 -3.02 8.41
N VAL A 73 -3.37 -3.42 7.22
CA VAL A 73 -3.31 -2.53 6.05
C VAL A 73 -4.67 -1.93 5.70
N HIS A 74 -5.76 -2.64 5.97
CA HIS A 74 -7.12 -2.21 5.63
C HIS A 74 -7.51 -0.90 6.31
N GLU A 75 -7.11 -0.70 7.54
CA GLU A 75 -7.40 0.54 8.26
C GLU A 75 -6.60 1.72 7.68
N VAL A 76 -5.40 1.46 7.19
CA VAL A 76 -4.53 2.51 6.63
C VAL A 76 -5.11 3.08 5.34
N TYR A 77 -5.43 2.23 4.35
CA TYR A 77 -5.96 2.77 3.09
C TYR A 77 -7.37 3.33 3.24
N LYS A 78 -8.18 2.78 4.12
CA LYS A 78 -9.51 3.33 4.42
C LYS A 78 -9.38 4.76 4.94
N LYS A 79 -8.46 5.00 5.85
CA LYS A 79 -8.21 6.32 6.40
C LYS A 79 -7.69 7.30 5.33
N LEU A 80 -6.75 6.85 4.50
CA LEU A 80 -6.22 7.67 3.40
C LEU A 80 -7.32 8.11 2.44
N ILE A 81 -8.20 7.19 2.05
CA ILE A 81 -9.31 7.49 1.15
C ILE A 81 -10.30 8.46 1.82
N ALA A 82 -10.63 8.23 3.09
CA ALA A 82 -11.53 9.11 3.83
C ALA A 82 -11.00 10.55 3.92
N GLU A 83 -9.69 10.71 4.13
CA GLU A 83 -9.04 12.02 4.20
C GLU A 83 -9.07 12.77 2.87
N LYS A 84 -9.06 12.05 1.75
CA LYS A 84 -9.03 12.62 0.41
C LYS A 84 -10.43 12.74 -0.23
N LYS A 85 -11.45 12.26 0.46
CA LYS A 85 -12.82 12.29 -0.04
C LYS A 85 -13.33 13.73 -0.07
N ASN A 86 -13.97 14.10 -1.17
CA ASN A 86 -14.57 15.43 -1.32
C ASN A 86 -16.10 15.31 -1.22
N GLY A 87 -16.62 15.52 -0.02
CA GLY A 87 -18.03 15.22 0.26
C GLY A 87 -18.29 13.72 0.11
N ASP A 88 -19.21 13.35 -0.78
CA ASP A 88 -19.49 11.95 -1.11
C ASP A 88 -18.69 11.44 -2.30
N THR A 89 -17.83 12.28 -2.88
CA THR A 89 -17.05 11.93 -4.07
C THR A 89 -15.74 11.28 -3.67
N LEU A 90 -15.54 10.01 -4.09
CA LEU A 90 -14.30 9.28 -3.87
C LEU A 90 -13.17 9.83 -4.74
N PRO A 91 -11.93 9.91 -4.22
CA PRO A 91 -10.79 10.24 -5.06
C PRO A 91 -10.55 9.15 -6.09
N PRO A 92 -10.18 9.50 -7.35
CA PRO A 92 -9.77 8.49 -8.32
C PRO A 92 -8.56 7.73 -7.80
N ALA A 93 -8.58 6.39 -7.88
CA ALA A 93 -7.49 5.57 -7.40
C ALA A 93 -7.45 4.23 -8.12
N HIS A 94 -6.24 3.67 -8.24
CA HIS A 94 -6.02 2.28 -8.63
C HIS A 94 -5.36 1.56 -7.45
N PHE A 95 -5.77 0.33 -7.22
CA PHE A 95 -5.28 -0.47 -6.12
C PHE A 95 -4.54 -1.69 -6.66
N TYR A 96 -3.28 -1.83 -6.24
CA TYR A 96 -2.45 -2.97 -6.61
C TYR A 96 -2.22 -3.81 -5.35
N LEU A 97 -2.64 -5.07 -5.38
CA LEU A 97 -2.63 -5.98 -4.25
C LEU A 97 -1.70 -7.14 -4.49
N CYS A 98 -0.83 -7.42 -3.55
CA CYS A 98 0.08 -8.57 -3.63
C CYS A 98 0.38 -9.07 -2.22
N GLY A 99 0.30 -10.37 -2.01
CA GLY A 99 0.60 -10.96 -0.71
C GLY A 99 -0.32 -12.12 -0.35
N TRP A 100 -0.65 -12.23 0.92
CA TRP A 100 -1.45 -13.33 1.44
C TRP A 100 -2.89 -13.28 0.92
N LYS A 101 -3.44 -14.47 0.65
CA LYS A 101 -4.79 -14.62 0.12
C LYS A 101 -5.85 -13.91 0.99
N ASN A 102 -5.78 -14.10 2.30
CA ASN A 102 -6.75 -13.48 3.20
C ASN A 102 -6.73 -11.95 3.13
N MET A 103 -5.54 -11.36 3.04
CA MET A 103 -5.41 -9.92 2.89
C MET A 103 -6.02 -9.45 1.57
N ILE A 104 -5.74 -10.16 0.48
CA ILE A 104 -6.24 -9.78 -0.85
C ILE A 104 -7.77 -9.89 -0.89
N ASP A 105 -8.34 -10.97 -0.37
CA ASP A 105 -9.79 -11.17 -0.35
C ASP A 105 -10.49 -10.07 0.46
N GLU A 106 -9.95 -9.74 1.63
CA GLU A 106 -10.51 -8.69 2.47
C GLU A 106 -10.37 -7.31 1.83
N ALA A 107 -9.23 -7.04 1.20
CA ALA A 107 -9.00 -5.78 0.51
C ALA A 107 -9.98 -5.59 -0.64
N LYS A 108 -10.19 -6.61 -1.46
CA LYS A 108 -11.16 -6.56 -2.57
C LYS A 108 -12.56 -6.24 -2.05
N LYS A 109 -12.98 -6.91 -1.00
CA LYS A 109 -14.28 -6.68 -0.37
C LYS A 109 -14.38 -5.25 0.16
N THR A 110 -13.40 -4.81 0.94
CA THR A 110 -13.39 -3.49 1.55
C THR A 110 -13.40 -2.37 0.50
N ILE A 111 -12.57 -2.49 -0.53
CA ILE A 111 -12.46 -1.48 -1.58
C ILE A 111 -13.76 -1.37 -2.37
N THR A 112 -14.39 -2.50 -2.72
CA THR A 112 -15.69 -2.47 -3.41
C THR A 112 -16.81 -1.92 -2.53
N GLU A 113 -16.80 -2.23 -1.24
CA GLU A 113 -17.76 -1.66 -0.29
C GLU A 113 -17.60 -0.16 -0.12
N MET A 114 -16.39 0.38 -0.30
CA MET A 114 -16.14 1.82 -0.29
C MET A 114 -16.71 2.54 -1.51
N GLY A 115 -17.04 1.80 -2.56
CA GLY A 115 -17.66 2.36 -3.77
C GLY A 115 -16.80 2.29 -5.03
N TYR A 116 -15.63 1.67 -4.99
CA TYR A 116 -14.78 1.54 -6.17
C TYR A 116 -15.20 0.36 -7.04
N ASP A 117 -15.07 0.53 -8.37
CA ASP A 117 -15.31 -0.53 -9.33
C ASP A 117 -14.16 -1.55 -9.28
N LYS A 118 -14.49 -2.82 -9.51
CA LYS A 118 -13.49 -3.90 -9.56
C LYS A 118 -12.39 -3.66 -10.61
N LYS A 119 -12.67 -2.86 -11.64
CA LYS A 119 -11.71 -2.54 -12.70
C LYS A 119 -10.46 -1.82 -12.19
N VAL A 120 -10.53 -1.14 -11.05
CA VAL A 120 -9.38 -0.44 -10.48
C VAL A 120 -8.59 -1.30 -9.51
N ILE A 121 -8.96 -2.57 -9.34
CA ILE A 121 -8.28 -3.50 -8.44
C ILE A 121 -7.46 -4.50 -9.26
N HIS A 122 -6.14 -4.51 -9.03
CA HIS A 122 -5.18 -5.38 -9.69
C HIS A 122 -4.50 -6.24 -8.64
N GLN A 123 -4.38 -7.55 -8.87
CA GLN A 123 -3.87 -8.45 -7.84
C GLN A 123 -2.90 -9.51 -8.34
N GLU A 124 -1.99 -9.93 -7.45
CA GLU A 124 -1.18 -11.14 -7.57
C GLU A 124 -1.16 -11.86 -6.23
N LEU A 125 -1.28 -13.18 -6.26
CA LEU A 125 -1.22 -14.00 -5.06
C LEU A 125 0.20 -14.51 -4.83
N TYR A 126 0.69 -14.37 -3.59
CA TYR A 126 1.93 -14.97 -3.12
C TYR A 126 1.66 -15.75 -1.84
N GLY A 127 2.08 -16.94 -1.86
CA GLY A 127 1.99 -17.83 -0.71
C GLY A 127 0.88 -18.79 -0.77
#